data_cf21c425f156f07ef899513a4f80bc8e
#
_entry.id   cf21c425f156f07ef899513a4f80bc8e
#
_cell.length_a   1.000
_cell.length_b   1.000
_cell.length_c   1.000
_cell.angle_alpha   90.00
_cell.angle_beta   90.00
_cell.angle_gamma   90.00
#
_symmetry.space_group_name_H-M   'P 1'
#
loop_
_entity.id
_entity.type
_entity.pdbx_description
1 polymer ?
#
loop_
_entity_poly.entity_id
_entity_poly.type
_entity_poly.pdbx_seq_one_letter_code
_entity_poly.pdbx_strand_id
1 'polypeptide(L)'
;MKKILALILALVMVFALVACGTTAAPAATEEPKTEEPAATEVPAEEPTEQPTEEPKTEEPATVNADDIEDTMTSADGKYEVAFVTDVGQLKDKSFNQGTWNGVKLYANENGLSYKYYQPANGDQATDDDRYDAMKAAAENGAKVVVCAGFLQATALEQAAKDYPEVKFVFIDGWSLGLENVAAIAFQEEQCGYLAGYAAVMEGYTKLGFCGGGGGTNDACCRYGYGYVQGAEAAAAVKGVNVAMNYTWLY
;
A
#
# COMPACT_ATOMS: atom_id res chain seq x y z
N MET A 1 33.59 -38.22 -18.64
CA MET A 1 33.08 -36.86 -18.24
C MET A 1 32.54 -36.80 -16.82
N LYS A 2 31.63 -37.68 -16.38
CA LYS A 2 31.05 -37.63 -14.99
C LYS A 2 32.08 -37.79 -13.85
N LYS A 3 33.17 -38.59 -14.06
CA LYS A 3 34.22 -38.81 -13.05
C LYS A 3 35.18 -37.65 -12.92
N ILE A 4 35.40 -36.88 -13.99
CA ILE A 4 36.26 -35.68 -13.99
C ILE A 4 35.54 -34.51 -13.30
N LEU A 5 34.24 -34.39 -13.50
CA LEU A 5 33.43 -33.36 -12.84
C LEU A 5 33.34 -33.54 -11.32
N ALA A 6 33.30 -34.82 -10.85
CA ALA A 6 33.32 -35.13 -9.42
C ALA A 6 34.67 -34.81 -8.76
N LEU A 7 35.78 -35.00 -9.50
CA LEU A 7 37.13 -34.70 -9.03
C LEU A 7 37.37 -33.17 -8.90
N ILE A 8 36.82 -32.38 -9.85
CA ILE A 8 36.90 -30.91 -9.80
C ILE A 8 36.08 -30.36 -8.64
N LEU A 9 34.89 -30.93 -8.37
CA LEU A 9 34.05 -30.50 -7.26
C LEU A 9 34.68 -30.81 -5.90
N ALA A 10 35.39 -31.95 -5.78
CA ALA A 10 36.12 -32.31 -4.56
C ALA A 10 37.33 -31.41 -4.33
N LEU A 11 38.02 -30.98 -5.39
CA LEU A 11 39.18 -30.08 -5.30
C LEU A 11 38.79 -28.67 -4.85
N VAL A 12 37.65 -28.17 -5.29
CA VAL A 12 37.10 -26.85 -4.88
C VAL A 12 36.73 -26.83 -3.39
N MET A 13 36.19 -27.92 -2.84
CA MET A 13 35.87 -28.02 -1.41
C MET A 13 37.11 -28.06 -0.51
N VAL A 14 38.22 -28.61 -0.96
CA VAL A 14 39.46 -28.67 -0.18
C VAL A 14 40.15 -27.29 -0.11
N PHE A 15 40.03 -26.45 -1.13
CA PHE A 15 40.57 -25.09 -1.09
C PHE A 15 39.78 -24.12 -0.21
N ALA A 16 38.50 -24.40 0.08
CA ALA A 16 37.66 -23.57 0.97
C ALA A 16 37.96 -23.75 2.47
N LEU A 17 38.68 -24.81 2.85
CA LEU A 17 39.01 -25.15 4.24
C LEU A 17 40.37 -24.68 4.73
N VAL A 18 41.23 -24.13 3.85
CA VAL A 18 42.61 -23.69 4.19
C VAL A 18 42.69 -22.17 4.46
N ALA A 19 41.61 -21.41 4.33
CA ALA A 19 41.61 -19.97 4.54
C ALA A 19 41.25 -19.50 5.97
N CYS A 20 41.15 -20.41 6.96
CA CYS A 20 40.99 -20.05 8.37
C CYS A 20 42.25 -20.44 9.16
N GLY A 21 43.33 -19.71 8.99
CA GLY A 21 44.57 -19.77 9.77
C GLY A 21 44.77 -18.44 10.52
N THR A 22 44.56 -18.50 11.81
CA THR A 22 45.11 -17.71 12.93
C THR A 22 45.82 -16.41 12.59
N THR A 23 45.19 -15.28 13.01
CA THR A 23 45.94 -14.08 13.37
C THR A 23 45.62 -13.67 14.80
N ALA A 24 46.71 -13.42 15.54
CA ALA A 24 46.74 -13.08 16.95
C ALA A 24 45.99 -11.81 17.27
N ALA A 25 45.40 -11.78 18.48
CA ALA A 25 44.79 -10.61 19.07
C ALA A 25 45.81 -9.49 19.32
N PRO A 26 45.49 -8.22 19.01
CA PRO A 26 46.21 -7.10 19.57
C PRO A 26 45.61 -6.75 20.95
N ALA A 27 46.49 -6.30 21.84
CA ALA A 27 46.28 -5.95 23.24
C ALA A 27 45.16 -4.93 23.47
N ALA A 28 44.49 -5.09 24.57
CA ALA A 28 43.54 -4.17 25.14
C ALA A 28 44.17 -2.76 25.34
N THR A 29 43.54 -1.77 24.72
CA THR A 29 43.77 -0.37 25.06
C THR A 29 42.62 0.06 25.99
N GLU A 30 42.98 0.56 27.17
CA GLU A 30 42.07 1.03 28.22
C GLU A 30 41.16 2.14 27.67
N GLU A 31 39.84 1.97 27.85
CA GLU A 31 38.85 3.03 27.69
C GLU A 31 38.96 4.04 28.82
N PRO A 32 38.85 5.35 28.53
CA PRO A 32 38.76 6.37 29.58
C PRO A 32 37.36 6.31 30.23
N LYS A 33 37.34 6.15 31.53
CA LYS A 33 36.16 6.33 32.39
C LYS A 33 35.56 7.71 32.17
N THR A 34 34.38 7.76 31.57
CA THR A 34 33.53 8.94 31.58
C THR A 34 32.72 8.94 32.89
N GLU A 35 32.93 9.95 33.70
CA GLU A 35 32.19 10.22 34.93
C GLU A 35 30.72 10.51 34.57
N GLU A 36 29.82 9.81 35.27
CA GLU A 36 28.38 10.00 35.27
C GLU A 36 28.05 11.34 35.95
N PRO A 37 27.31 12.28 35.32
CA PRO A 37 26.84 13.47 36.01
C PRO A 37 25.70 13.10 36.96
N ALA A 38 25.84 13.54 38.21
CA ALA A 38 24.87 13.37 39.27
C ALA A 38 23.46 13.86 38.88
N ALA A 39 22.47 13.01 39.15
CA ALA A 39 21.06 13.34 39.03
C ALA A 39 20.71 14.49 39.98
N THR A 40 20.32 15.63 39.44
CA THR A 40 19.68 16.72 40.17
C THR A 40 18.19 16.36 40.28
N GLU A 41 17.74 16.10 41.49
CA GLU A 41 16.31 15.97 41.81
C GLU A 41 15.59 17.28 41.51
N VAL A 42 14.65 17.28 40.59
CA VAL A 42 13.69 18.34 40.36
C VAL A 42 12.42 18.02 41.15
N PRO A 43 11.91 18.93 41.98
CA PRO A 43 10.67 18.67 42.73
C PRO A 43 9.47 18.52 41.78
N ALA A 44 8.66 17.52 42.02
CA ALA A 44 7.38 17.32 41.33
C ALA A 44 6.41 18.45 41.76
N GLU A 45 6.12 19.37 40.86
CA GLU A 45 4.91 20.19 40.93
C GLU A 45 3.78 19.44 40.23
N GLU A 46 2.75 19.14 40.99
CA GLU A 46 1.46 18.67 40.45
C GLU A 46 0.82 19.77 39.60
N PRO A 47 0.50 19.53 38.33
CA PRO A 47 -0.41 20.42 37.64
C PRO A 47 -1.85 19.98 37.93
N THR A 48 -2.51 20.70 38.78
CA THR A 48 -3.96 20.73 38.87
C THR A 48 -4.46 21.58 37.69
N GLU A 49 -4.61 20.99 36.53
CA GLU A 49 -5.40 21.62 35.46
C GLU A 49 -6.74 20.91 35.34
N GLN A 50 -7.75 21.65 35.72
CA GLN A 50 -9.14 21.38 35.45
C GLN A 50 -9.34 21.34 33.93
N PRO A 51 -10.02 20.34 33.35
CA PRO A 51 -10.27 20.34 31.91
C PRO A 51 -11.18 21.54 31.58
N THR A 52 -10.61 22.51 30.90
CA THR A 52 -11.40 23.53 30.22
C THR A 52 -12.10 22.83 29.07
N GLU A 53 -13.42 22.70 29.12
CA GLU A 53 -14.22 22.27 27.98
C GLU A 53 -13.93 23.23 26.82
N GLU A 54 -13.22 22.74 25.81
CA GLU A 54 -13.12 23.43 24.52
C GLU A 54 -14.54 23.55 23.94
N PRO A 55 -14.90 24.70 23.34
CA PRO A 55 -16.20 24.84 22.71
C PRO A 55 -16.33 23.79 21.62
N LYS A 56 -17.32 22.91 21.73
CA LYS A 56 -17.73 22.00 20.65
C LYS A 56 -18.02 22.87 19.43
N THR A 57 -17.05 22.95 18.53
CA THR A 57 -17.32 23.35 17.15
C THR A 57 -18.23 22.27 16.59
N GLU A 58 -19.46 22.59 16.25
CA GLU A 58 -20.33 21.69 15.49
C GLU A 58 -19.59 21.38 14.19
N GLU A 59 -19.08 20.16 14.04
CA GLU A 59 -18.58 19.70 12.76
C GLU A 59 -19.73 19.81 11.74
N PRO A 60 -19.51 20.39 10.57
CA PRO A 60 -20.53 20.44 9.53
C PRO A 60 -21.00 19.01 9.28
N ALA A 61 -22.33 18.82 9.23
CA ALA A 61 -22.94 17.51 9.03
C ALA A 61 -22.27 16.84 7.80
N THR A 62 -21.48 15.80 8.05
CA THR A 62 -20.80 15.07 6.99
C THR A 62 -21.83 14.31 6.19
N VAL A 63 -21.99 14.68 4.92
CA VAL A 63 -22.85 13.95 3.99
C VAL A 63 -22.32 12.52 3.89
N ASN A 64 -23.21 11.53 4.09
CA ASN A 64 -22.81 10.14 3.92
C ASN A 64 -22.84 9.79 2.41
N ALA A 65 -21.80 9.14 1.92
CA ALA A 65 -21.72 8.69 0.53
C ALA A 65 -22.86 7.74 0.13
N ASP A 66 -23.42 7.02 1.09
CA ASP A 66 -24.56 6.11 0.86
C ASP A 66 -25.88 6.88 0.60
N ASP A 67 -25.96 8.15 1.00
CA ASP A 67 -27.10 9.03 0.74
C ASP A 67 -27.04 9.69 -0.64
N ILE A 68 -25.90 9.54 -1.36
CA ILE A 68 -25.71 10.06 -2.71
C ILE A 68 -25.97 8.93 -3.71
N GLU A 69 -26.87 9.19 -4.66
CA GLU A 69 -27.23 8.21 -5.69
C GLU A 69 -25.98 7.73 -6.46
N ASP A 70 -25.93 6.44 -6.81
CA ASP A 70 -24.83 5.89 -7.61
C ASP A 70 -24.88 6.34 -9.08
N THR A 71 -26.05 6.78 -9.53
CA THR A 71 -26.26 7.26 -10.90
C THR A 71 -26.90 8.64 -10.85
N MET A 72 -26.38 9.55 -11.67
CA MET A 72 -27.05 10.82 -11.90
C MET A 72 -27.32 11.02 -13.39
N THR A 73 -28.35 11.80 -13.69
CA THR A 73 -28.65 12.25 -15.06
C THR A 73 -28.11 13.65 -15.21
N SER A 74 -27.11 13.82 -16.04
CA SER A 74 -26.60 15.13 -16.40
C SER A 74 -27.54 15.82 -17.39
N ALA A 75 -27.74 17.11 -17.22
CA ALA A 75 -28.67 17.91 -18.06
C ALA A 75 -28.21 18.03 -19.51
N ASP A 76 -26.89 18.01 -19.75
CA ASP A 76 -26.26 18.12 -21.07
C ASP A 76 -25.67 16.79 -21.58
N GLY A 77 -25.86 15.71 -20.81
CA GLY A 77 -25.32 14.38 -21.11
C GLY A 77 -23.83 14.24 -20.84
N LYS A 78 -23.18 15.25 -20.23
CA LYS A 78 -21.76 15.23 -19.89
C LYS A 78 -21.56 14.96 -18.40
N TYR A 79 -20.45 14.34 -18.06
CA TYR A 79 -20.10 13.98 -16.69
C TYR A 79 -18.68 14.42 -16.39
N GLU A 80 -18.54 15.42 -15.51
CA GLU A 80 -17.27 16.10 -15.27
C GLU A 80 -16.27 15.25 -14.47
N VAL A 81 -16.76 14.38 -13.60
CA VAL A 81 -15.94 13.45 -12.82
C VAL A 81 -16.34 12.02 -13.17
N ALA A 82 -15.39 11.24 -13.61
CA ALA A 82 -15.59 9.84 -13.96
C ALA A 82 -14.80 8.92 -13.04
N PHE A 83 -15.35 7.73 -12.81
CA PHE A 83 -14.67 6.64 -12.14
C PHE A 83 -14.63 5.42 -13.06
N VAL A 84 -13.47 4.82 -13.21
CA VAL A 84 -13.29 3.55 -13.94
C VAL A 84 -12.92 2.46 -12.94
N THR A 85 -13.79 1.43 -12.82
CA THR A 85 -13.53 0.28 -11.94
C THR A 85 -12.38 -0.57 -12.50
N ASP A 86 -11.74 -1.34 -11.62
CA ASP A 86 -10.76 -2.31 -12.08
C ASP A 86 -11.44 -3.64 -12.53
N VAL A 87 -11.24 -4.76 -11.84
CA VAL A 87 -11.82 -6.06 -12.20
C VAL A 87 -13.13 -6.37 -11.46
N GLY A 88 -13.46 -5.61 -10.42
CA GLY A 88 -14.57 -5.89 -9.53
C GLY A 88 -15.89 -5.25 -9.94
N GLN A 89 -16.89 -5.55 -9.15
CA GLN A 89 -18.16 -4.85 -9.19
C GLN A 89 -18.05 -3.51 -8.46
N LEU A 90 -18.85 -2.54 -8.86
CA LEU A 90 -18.89 -1.23 -8.22
C LEU A 90 -19.13 -1.32 -6.70
N LYS A 91 -20.04 -2.20 -6.29
CA LYS A 91 -20.39 -2.43 -4.88
C LYS A 91 -19.73 -3.70 -4.33
N ASP A 92 -18.42 -3.71 -4.32
CA ASP A 92 -17.60 -4.83 -3.86
C ASP A 92 -17.36 -4.83 -2.34
N LYS A 93 -17.90 -3.85 -1.62
CA LYS A 93 -17.64 -3.59 -0.18
C LYS A 93 -16.15 -3.44 0.15
N SER A 94 -15.37 -3.01 -0.82
CA SER A 94 -13.93 -2.89 -0.76
C SER A 94 -13.44 -1.69 -1.58
N PHE A 95 -12.47 -1.91 -2.42
CA PHE A 95 -11.68 -0.92 -3.14
C PHE A 95 -12.49 -0.09 -4.15
N ASN A 96 -13.27 -0.74 -5.03
CA ASN A 96 -14.08 0.00 -6.00
C ASN A 96 -15.18 0.82 -5.32
N GLN A 97 -15.89 0.23 -4.36
CA GLN A 97 -16.94 0.94 -3.63
C GLN A 97 -16.37 2.12 -2.83
N GLY A 98 -15.25 1.92 -2.13
CA GLY A 98 -14.60 2.99 -1.37
C GLY A 98 -14.15 4.15 -2.27
N THR A 99 -13.56 3.84 -3.41
CA THR A 99 -13.14 4.84 -4.41
C THR A 99 -14.35 5.57 -4.99
N TRP A 100 -15.40 4.85 -5.35
CA TRP A 100 -16.64 5.44 -5.87
C TRP A 100 -17.32 6.36 -4.85
N ASN A 101 -17.36 5.96 -3.61
CA ASN A 101 -17.89 6.80 -2.53
C ASN A 101 -17.12 8.11 -2.40
N GLY A 102 -15.80 8.08 -2.49
CA GLY A 102 -14.96 9.28 -2.51
C GLY A 102 -15.24 10.19 -3.72
N VAL A 103 -15.43 9.61 -4.90
CA VAL A 103 -15.80 10.36 -6.13
C VAL A 103 -17.15 11.03 -5.97
N LYS A 104 -18.17 10.32 -5.46
CA LYS A 104 -19.50 10.87 -5.22
C LYS A 104 -19.48 12.03 -4.22
N LEU A 105 -18.76 11.86 -3.11
CA LEU A 105 -18.63 12.91 -2.09
C LEU A 105 -17.98 14.15 -2.69
N TYR A 106 -16.85 14.00 -3.37
CA TYR A 106 -16.17 15.11 -4.02
C TYR A 106 -17.05 15.83 -5.05
N ALA A 107 -17.74 15.07 -5.90
CA ALA A 107 -18.62 15.65 -6.91
C ALA A 107 -19.81 16.38 -6.27
N ASN A 108 -20.43 15.79 -5.23
CA ASN A 108 -21.52 16.40 -4.50
C ASN A 108 -21.12 17.71 -3.81
N GLU A 109 -19.97 17.72 -3.13
CA GLU A 109 -19.45 18.92 -2.46
C GLU A 109 -19.14 20.06 -3.43
N ASN A 110 -18.73 19.72 -4.65
CA ASN A 110 -18.35 20.70 -5.67
C ASN A 110 -19.44 20.98 -6.71
N GLY A 111 -20.63 20.38 -6.58
CA GLY A 111 -21.74 20.55 -7.53
C GLY A 111 -21.43 20.05 -8.94
N LEU A 112 -20.58 19.01 -9.05
CA LEU A 112 -20.14 18.43 -10.32
C LEU A 112 -20.97 17.23 -10.72
N SER A 113 -21.11 17.02 -12.01
CA SER A 113 -21.72 15.81 -12.56
C SER A 113 -20.74 14.64 -12.51
N TYR A 114 -21.24 13.42 -12.22
CA TYR A 114 -20.40 12.24 -12.05
C TYR A 114 -21.01 10.99 -12.70
N LYS A 115 -20.13 10.08 -13.11
CA LYS A 115 -20.52 8.78 -13.66
C LYS A 115 -19.41 7.75 -13.46
N TYR A 116 -19.79 6.49 -13.24
CA TYR A 116 -18.84 5.39 -13.28
C TYR A 116 -18.91 4.63 -14.60
N TYR A 117 -17.80 4.00 -14.95
CA TYR A 117 -17.62 3.15 -16.11
C TYR A 117 -17.00 1.84 -15.68
N GLN A 118 -17.52 0.75 -16.18
CA GLN A 118 -16.97 -0.58 -15.95
C GLN A 118 -16.38 -1.10 -17.26
N PRO A 119 -15.12 -1.55 -17.27
CA PRO A 119 -14.56 -2.23 -18.43
C PRO A 119 -15.42 -3.43 -18.85
N ALA A 120 -15.51 -3.69 -20.13
CA ALA A 120 -16.12 -4.90 -20.63
C ALA A 120 -15.39 -6.13 -20.08
N ASN A 121 -16.07 -7.27 -20.05
CA ASN A 121 -15.54 -8.57 -19.61
C ASN A 121 -15.18 -8.68 -18.11
N GLY A 122 -15.46 -7.68 -17.28
CA GLY A 122 -15.33 -7.74 -15.84
C GLY A 122 -13.92 -8.15 -15.37
N ASP A 123 -13.82 -9.28 -14.66
CA ASP A 123 -12.56 -9.85 -14.16
C ASP A 123 -11.64 -10.42 -15.28
N GLN A 124 -12.15 -10.58 -16.48
CA GLN A 124 -11.41 -10.95 -17.68
C GLN A 124 -11.09 -9.75 -18.58
N ALA A 125 -11.31 -8.52 -18.10
CA ALA A 125 -11.05 -7.30 -18.88
C ALA A 125 -9.59 -7.24 -19.34
N THR A 126 -9.42 -6.89 -20.60
CA THR A 126 -8.13 -6.62 -21.22
C THR A 126 -7.72 -5.16 -21.02
N ASP A 127 -6.49 -4.80 -21.37
CA ASP A 127 -6.07 -3.40 -21.40
C ASP A 127 -6.90 -2.57 -22.39
N ASP A 128 -7.31 -3.16 -23.51
CA ASP A 128 -8.20 -2.50 -24.47
C ASP A 128 -9.59 -2.22 -23.87
N ASP A 129 -10.17 -3.19 -23.11
CA ASP A 129 -11.45 -2.99 -22.44
C ASP A 129 -11.38 -1.84 -21.41
N ARG A 130 -10.28 -1.74 -20.67
CA ARG A 130 -10.03 -0.66 -19.71
C ARG A 130 -9.83 0.68 -20.41
N TYR A 131 -9.06 0.69 -21.50
CA TYR A 131 -8.86 1.87 -22.31
C TYR A 131 -10.18 2.39 -22.89
N ASP A 132 -11.03 1.50 -23.42
CA ASP A 132 -12.33 1.88 -23.98
C ASP A 132 -13.26 2.49 -22.90
N ALA A 133 -13.20 2.01 -21.67
CA ALA A 133 -13.93 2.61 -20.56
C ALA A 133 -13.42 4.03 -20.21
N MET A 134 -12.10 4.25 -20.20
CA MET A 134 -11.48 5.57 -19.97
C MET A 134 -11.77 6.53 -21.13
N LYS A 135 -11.68 6.04 -22.36
CA LYS A 135 -12.06 6.77 -23.57
C LYS A 135 -13.50 7.22 -23.52
N ALA A 136 -14.43 6.32 -23.19
CA ALA A 136 -15.85 6.67 -23.05
C ALA A 136 -16.07 7.74 -21.98
N ALA A 137 -15.33 7.70 -20.87
CA ALA A 137 -15.39 8.74 -19.85
C ALA A 137 -14.93 10.10 -20.40
N ALA A 138 -13.79 10.15 -21.08
CA ALA A 138 -13.24 11.37 -21.67
C ALA A 138 -14.18 11.95 -22.74
N GLU A 139 -14.68 11.12 -23.66
CA GLU A 139 -15.61 11.54 -24.73
C GLU A 139 -16.96 12.00 -24.19
N ASN A 140 -17.39 11.49 -23.02
CA ASN A 140 -18.58 11.97 -22.31
C ASN A 140 -18.33 13.21 -21.44
N GLY A 141 -17.19 13.86 -21.59
CA GLY A 141 -16.91 15.18 -21.02
C GLY A 141 -16.20 15.17 -19.67
N ALA A 142 -15.61 14.05 -19.27
CA ALA A 142 -14.85 13.99 -18.03
C ALA A 142 -13.64 14.93 -18.07
N LYS A 143 -13.54 15.76 -17.05
CA LYS A 143 -12.37 16.60 -16.76
C LYS A 143 -11.39 15.85 -15.86
N VAL A 144 -11.92 14.97 -15.01
CA VAL A 144 -11.17 14.09 -14.12
C VAL A 144 -11.67 12.66 -14.27
N VAL A 145 -10.76 11.73 -14.50
CA VAL A 145 -11.03 10.29 -14.52
C VAL A 145 -10.24 9.64 -13.41
N VAL A 146 -10.94 9.04 -12.45
CA VAL A 146 -10.36 8.28 -11.34
C VAL A 146 -10.30 6.81 -11.74
N CYS A 147 -9.11 6.23 -11.71
CA CYS A 147 -8.84 4.84 -12.10
C CYS A 147 -8.36 4.08 -10.86
N ALA A 148 -9.07 3.03 -10.50
CA ALA A 148 -8.75 2.20 -9.34
C ALA A 148 -7.96 0.95 -9.75
N GLY A 149 -6.86 0.69 -9.05
CA GLY A 149 -6.10 -0.55 -9.16
C GLY A 149 -4.99 -0.57 -10.20
N PHE A 150 -3.93 -1.26 -9.83
CA PHE A 150 -2.69 -1.32 -10.62
C PHE A 150 -2.85 -1.94 -12.03
N LEU A 151 -3.88 -2.76 -12.26
CA LEU A 151 -4.19 -3.33 -13.57
C LEU A 151 -4.61 -2.27 -14.60
N GLN A 152 -4.93 -1.06 -14.17
CA GLN A 152 -5.27 0.05 -15.05
C GLN A 152 -4.05 0.68 -15.75
N ALA A 153 -2.81 0.39 -15.30
CA ALA A 153 -1.61 1.13 -15.66
C ALA A 153 -1.41 1.32 -17.17
N THR A 154 -1.42 0.22 -17.95
CA THR A 154 -1.19 0.25 -19.41
C THR A 154 -2.25 1.07 -20.13
N ALA A 155 -3.52 0.80 -19.82
CA ALA A 155 -4.66 1.49 -20.43
C ALA A 155 -4.68 2.98 -20.05
N LEU A 156 -4.38 3.29 -18.80
CA LEU A 156 -4.34 4.66 -18.29
C LEU A 156 -3.19 5.47 -18.93
N GLU A 157 -2.01 4.86 -19.10
CA GLU A 157 -0.90 5.50 -19.79
C GLU A 157 -1.28 5.90 -21.22
N GLN A 158 -1.96 5.01 -21.94
CA GLN A 158 -2.44 5.30 -23.29
C GLN A 158 -3.52 6.37 -23.28
N ALA A 159 -4.55 6.24 -22.43
CA ALA A 159 -5.63 7.21 -22.35
C ALA A 159 -5.14 8.62 -21.97
N ALA A 160 -4.19 8.71 -21.05
CA ALA A 160 -3.61 9.99 -20.65
C ALA A 160 -2.81 10.67 -21.77
N LYS A 161 -2.19 9.90 -22.66
CA LYS A 161 -1.52 10.45 -23.87
C LYS A 161 -2.51 10.90 -24.93
N ASP A 162 -3.62 10.16 -25.10
CA ASP A 162 -4.63 10.44 -26.13
C ASP A 162 -5.57 11.60 -25.73
N TYR A 163 -5.75 11.82 -24.41
CA TYR A 163 -6.59 12.87 -23.82
C TYR A 163 -5.79 13.77 -22.87
N PRO A 164 -4.84 14.57 -23.36
CA PRO A 164 -3.92 15.35 -22.53
C PRO A 164 -4.62 16.44 -21.70
N GLU A 165 -5.82 16.86 -22.08
CA GLU A 165 -6.64 17.83 -21.35
C GLU A 165 -7.37 17.21 -20.13
N VAL A 166 -7.55 15.89 -20.10
CA VAL A 166 -8.18 15.16 -19.01
C VAL A 166 -7.14 14.89 -17.92
N LYS A 167 -7.53 15.08 -16.67
CA LYS A 167 -6.71 14.71 -15.51
C LYS A 167 -7.08 13.31 -15.04
N PHE A 168 -6.08 12.50 -14.82
CA PHE A 168 -6.25 11.13 -14.35
C PHE A 168 -5.73 10.99 -12.92
N VAL A 169 -6.49 10.29 -12.08
CA VAL A 169 -6.06 9.88 -10.74
C VAL A 169 -5.90 8.38 -10.73
N PHE A 170 -4.67 7.92 -10.51
CA PHE A 170 -4.32 6.51 -10.51
C PHE A 170 -4.15 6.01 -9.06
N ILE A 171 -5.19 5.36 -8.53
CA ILE A 171 -5.21 4.87 -7.14
C ILE A 171 -4.62 3.46 -7.09
N ASP A 172 -3.79 3.22 -6.09
CA ASP A 172 -2.98 2.01 -5.93
C ASP A 172 -2.01 1.81 -7.11
N GLY A 173 -1.43 2.92 -7.53
CA GLY A 173 -0.58 3.00 -8.71
C GLY A 173 0.77 3.63 -8.43
N TRP A 174 1.48 3.91 -9.49
CA TRP A 174 2.80 4.54 -9.47
C TRP A 174 2.88 5.64 -10.53
N SER A 175 3.90 6.48 -10.43
CA SER A 175 4.11 7.55 -11.41
C SER A 175 4.35 6.97 -12.81
N LEU A 176 3.51 7.37 -13.76
CA LEU A 176 3.67 7.05 -15.18
C LEU A 176 4.52 8.11 -15.95
N GLY A 177 5.02 9.13 -15.25
CA GLY A 177 5.81 10.19 -15.85
C GLY A 177 5.00 11.14 -16.76
N LEU A 178 3.68 11.19 -16.61
CA LEU A 178 2.76 12.03 -17.39
C LEU A 178 2.22 13.17 -16.52
N GLU A 179 2.22 14.40 -17.03
CA GLU A 179 1.83 15.61 -16.27
C GLU A 179 0.34 15.67 -15.92
N ASN A 180 -0.49 14.94 -16.65
CA ASN A 180 -1.92 14.85 -16.42
C ASN A 180 -2.33 13.61 -15.60
N VAL A 181 -1.37 12.88 -15.01
CA VAL A 181 -1.62 11.71 -14.14
C VAL A 181 -1.08 11.96 -12.75
N ALA A 182 -1.97 11.90 -11.75
CA ALA A 182 -1.62 11.88 -10.34
C ALA A 182 -1.75 10.45 -9.81
N ALA A 183 -0.64 9.83 -9.41
CA ALA A 183 -0.63 8.50 -8.83
C ALA A 183 -0.67 8.57 -7.30
N ILE A 184 -1.45 7.69 -6.69
CA ILE A 184 -1.57 7.53 -5.24
C ILE A 184 -1.12 6.11 -4.89
N ALA A 185 -0.09 6.00 -4.05
CA ALA A 185 0.37 4.76 -3.46
C ALA A 185 0.21 4.83 -1.93
N PHE A 186 0.12 3.68 -1.30
CA PHE A 186 -0.03 3.56 0.14
C PHE A 186 1.25 3.02 0.78
N GLN A 187 1.35 3.15 2.10
CA GLN A 187 2.43 2.56 2.90
C GLN A 187 1.96 1.18 3.42
N GLU A 188 1.87 0.22 2.53
CA GLU A 188 1.32 -1.10 2.80
C GLU A 188 2.13 -1.85 3.87
N GLU A 189 3.43 -1.58 3.96
CA GLU A 189 4.31 -2.14 4.98
C GLU A 189 3.87 -1.77 6.40
N GLN A 190 3.30 -0.58 6.61
CA GLN A 190 2.80 -0.17 7.92
C GLN A 190 1.56 -0.98 8.32
N CYS A 191 0.64 -1.16 7.38
CA CYS A 191 -0.55 -1.99 7.60
C CYS A 191 -0.16 -3.44 7.87
N GLY A 192 0.76 -3.99 7.06
CA GLY A 192 1.32 -5.32 7.27
C GLY A 192 1.96 -5.46 8.65
N TYR A 193 2.80 -4.50 9.03
CA TYR A 193 3.47 -4.49 10.33
C TYR A 193 2.47 -4.52 11.50
N LEU A 194 1.47 -3.66 11.47
CA LEU A 194 0.45 -3.61 12.51
C LEU A 194 -0.32 -4.93 12.62
N ALA A 195 -0.66 -5.54 11.49
CA ALA A 195 -1.35 -6.83 11.46
C ALA A 195 -0.50 -7.97 12.05
N GLY A 196 0.79 -8.05 11.68
CA GLY A 196 1.72 -9.04 12.21
C GLY A 196 1.98 -8.84 13.71
N TYR A 197 2.17 -7.59 14.12
CA TYR A 197 2.36 -7.23 15.53
C TYR A 197 1.13 -7.61 16.36
N ALA A 198 -0.06 -7.23 15.93
CA ALA A 198 -1.31 -7.54 16.61
C ALA A 198 -1.54 -9.05 16.75
N ALA A 199 -1.30 -9.82 15.69
CA ALA A 199 -1.48 -11.26 15.72
C ALA A 199 -0.65 -11.93 16.83
N VAL A 200 0.62 -11.54 16.99
CA VAL A 200 1.47 -12.08 18.05
C VAL A 200 1.07 -11.54 19.41
N MET A 201 0.66 -10.30 19.53
CA MET A 201 0.17 -9.73 20.80
C MET A 201 -1.10 -10.45 21.29
N GLU A 202 -1.97 -10.88 20.38
CA GLU A 202 -3.14 -11.74 20.66
C GLU A 202 -2.76 -13.18 21.07
N GLY A 203 -1.49 -13.57 20.93
CA GLY A 203 -0.98 -14.86 21.39
C GLY A 203 -0.76 -15.91 20.30
N TYR A 204 -0.94 -15.54 19.03
CA TYR A 204 -0.65 -16.47 17.94
C TYR A 204 0.87 -16.58 17.71
N THR A 205 1.36 -17.83 17.65
CA THR A 205 2.79 -18.14 17.44
C THR A 205 3.05 -18.92 16.16
N LYS A 206 1.99 -19.28 15.42
CA LYS A 206 2.07 -19.90 14.10
C LYS A 206 1.28 -19.06 13.14
N LEU A 207 1.99 -18.31 12.31
CA LEU A 207 1.41 -17.33 11.40
C LEU A 207 1.61 -17.78 9.97
N GLY A 208 0.80 -17.21 9.09
CA GLY A 208 0.94 -17.38 7.64
C GLY A 208 0.67 -16.08 6.91
N PHE A 209 1.43 -15.85 5.85
CA PHE A 209 1.16 -14.82 4.87
C PHE A 209 1.00 -15.46 3.49
N CYS A 210 -0.04 -15.03 2.78
CA CYS A 210 -0.30 -15.45 1.42
C CYS A 210 -0.57 -14.20 0.58
N GLY A 211 0.35 -13.84 -0.31
CA GLY A 211 0.26 -12.67 -1.17
C GLY A 211 -0.12 -13.02 -2.60
N GLY A 212 -0.88 -12.15 -3.26
CA GLY A 212 -1.15 -12.24 -4.70
C GLY A 212 0.04 -11.79 -5.54
N GLY A 213 -0.03 -11.99 -6.87
CA GLY A 213 0.94 -11.46 -7.82
C GLY A 213 2.30 -12.15 -7.83
N GLY A 214 2.43 -13.38 -7.31
CA GLY A 214 3.62 -14.21 -7.44
C GLY A 214 4.92 -13.60 -6.89
N GLY A 215 4.84 -12.61 -5.99
CA GLY A 215 6.01 -11.91 -5.46
C GLY A 215 6.56 -10.81 -6.38
N THR A 216 5.86 -10.46 -7.44
CA THR A 216 6.25 -9.40 -8.39
C THR A 216 5.50 -8.09 -8.21
N ASN A 217 4.40 -8.09 -7.44
CA ASN A 217 3.66 -6.89 -7.10
C ASN A 217 4.25 -6.23 -5.86
N ASP A 218 4.77 -5.02 -6.01
CA ASP A 218 5.47 -4.29 -4.96
C ASP A 218 4.60 -4.00 -3.74
N ALA A 219 3.32 -3.67 -3.91
CA ALA A 219 2.39 -3.43 -2.82
C ALA A 219 2.16 -4.71 -1.99
N CYS A 220 1.90 -5.84 -2.67
CA CYS A 220 1.77 -7.13 -2.00
C CYS A 220 3.05 -7.53 -1.25
N CYS A 221 4.22 -7.24 -1.84
CA CYS A 221 5.51 -7.49 -1.19
C CYS A 221 5.67 -6.64 0.07
N ARG A 222 5.29 -5.35 0.03
CA ARG A 222 5.35 -4.46 1.20
C ARG A 222 4.41 -4.93 2.32
N TYR A 223 3.19 -5.35 2.03
CA TYR A 223 2.28 -5.96 3.02
C TYR A 223 2.93 -7.15 3.71
N GLY A 224 3.44 -8.11 2.93
CA GLY A 224 4.05 -9.32 3.47
C GLY A 224 5.32 -9.05 4.27
N TYR A 225 6.15 -8.13 3.79
CA TYR A 225 7.37 -7.75 4.47
C TYR A 225 7.08 -7.08 5.82
N GLY A 226 6.15 -6.12 5.82
CA GLY A 226 5.68 -5.48 7.05
C GLY A 226 5.12 -6.50 8.04
N TYR A 227 4.30 -7.44 7.56
CA TYR A 227 3.70 -8.47 8.42
C TYR A 227 4.74 -9.32 9.15
N VAL A 228 5.77 -9.76 8.46
CA VAL A 228 6.87 -10.53 9.08
C VAL A 228 7.60 -9.69 10.12
N GLN A 229 7.95 -8.45 9.79
CA GLN A 229 8.67 -7.55 10.73
C GLN A 229 7.83 -7.22 11.97
N GLY A 230 6.53 -6.97 11.80
CA GLY A 230 5.63 -6.71 12.92
C GLY A 230 5.50 -7.92 13.85
N ALA A 231 5.39 -9.11 13.28
CA ALA A 231 5.36 -10.36 14.04
C ALA A 231 6.66 -10.58 14.81
N GLU A 232 7.82 -10.33 14.20
CA GLU A 232 9.13 -10.46 14.84
C GLU A 232 9.28 -9.46 16.00
N ALA A 233 8.91 -8.21 15.79
CA ALA A 233 8.97 -7.19 16.84
C ALA A 233 8.10 -7.54 18.04
N ALA A 234 6.86 -7.99 17.83
CA ALA A 234 5.99 -8.43 18.93
C ALA A 234 6.48 -9.70 19.61
N ALA A 235 7.08 -10.64 18.86
CA ALA A 235 7.70 -11.85 19.42
C ALA A 235 8.83 -11.50 20.38
N ALA A 236 9.68 -10.53 20.01
CA ALA A 236 10.74 -10.03 20.88
C ALA A 236 10.18 -9.40 22.18
N VAL A 237 9.12 -8.59 22.09
CA VAL A 237 8.46 -7.96 23.24
C VAL A 237 7.88 -9.02 24.18
N LYS A 238 7.26 -10.07 23.63
CA LYS A 238 6.65 -11.15 24.46
C LYS A 238 7.62 -12.24 24.87
N GLY A 239 8.85 -12.25 24.35
CA GLY A 239 9.83 -13.32 24.63
C GLY A 239 9.39 -14.68 24.09
N VAL A 240 8.70 -14.72 22.94
CA VAL A 240 8.20 -15.95 22.31
C VAL A 240 8.83 -16.17 20.94
N ASN A 241 8.83 -17.42 20.47
CA ASN A 241 9.22 -17.75 19.09
C ASN A 241 7.97 -17.83 18.22
N VAL A 242 8.05 -17.24 17.04
CA VAL A 242 6.98 -17.27 16.03
C VAL A 242 7.45 -18.05 14.82
N ALA A 243 6.61 -18.98 14.36
CA ALA A 243 6.79 -19.68 13.09
C ALA A 243 5.96 -18.97 12.00
N MET A 244 6.58 -18.68 10.85
CA MET A 244 5.95 -18.01 9.73
C MET A 244 5.96 -18.89 8.47
N ASN A 245 4.78 -19.15 7.91
CA ASN A 245 4.64 -19.67 6.56
C ASN A 245 4.41 -18.50 5.61
N TYR A 246 5.29 -18.35 4.63
CA TYR A 246 5.23 -17.26 3.66
C TYR A 246 5.11 -17.84 2.24
N THR A 247 4.05 -17.45 1.52
CA THR A 247 3.80 -17.98 0.17
C THR A 247 3.16 -16.93 -0.73
N TRP A 248 3.19 -17.20 -2.01
CA TRP A 248 2.53 -16.40 -3.04
C TRP A 248 1.48 -17.25 -3.76
N LEU A 249 0.40 -16.60 -4.13
CA LEU A 249 -0.58 -17.12 -5.08
C LEU A 249 -0.20 -16.60 -6.46
N TYR A 250 0.04 -17.56 -7.40
CA TYR A 250 0.41 -17.32 -8.82
C TYR A 250 1.20 -16.05 -9.09
#